data_6c025a6bb9aeba549c3a10605e965d5f
#
_entry.id   6c025a6bb9aeba549c3a10605e965d5f
#
_cell.length_a   1.000
_cell.length_b   1.000
_cell.length_c   1.000
_cell.angle_alpha   90.00
_cell.angle_beta   90.00
_cell.angle_gamma   90.00
#
_symmetry.space_group_name_H-M   'P 1'
#
loop_
_entity.id
_entity.type
_entity.pdbx_description
1 polymer ?
#
loop_
_entity_poly.entity_id
_entity_poly.type
_entity_poly.pdbx_seq_one_letter_code
_entity_poly.pdbx_strand_id
1 'polypeptide(L)'
;MTVGGALILYATAVGLAGAVGFRRALWPLRAPRLGAAAVLAAAWSVPVALVLAGMTIILPPSALFADVGRLVGACLVRLRAAYGTPAGAGIVTAGQVLSVATLGRIAWAIGRVGHRRHTERRRHRLLVRLAGGRRPDVPAVVLDCPGTAAYSVAGRRPEVVVTSGAVDLLTGPQLGAVLAHEHAHLRRRHHRWALAAALVAEAMPVVPLLREAPTRVGRLLEMDADEHAAGGHGPRVLAGALVAVTSAGGHTVAVPGGAAPAVGRPGGVAGAGAEVLARVHRILRPPDRLPRRREALTRAAVVALTVAPLVLATAPAVVALLP
;
A
#
# COMPACT_ATOMS: atom_id res chain seq x y z
N MET A 1 20.10 -21.85 15.39
CA MET A 1 19.47 -21.36 14.15
C MET A 1 20.41 -20.34 13.50
N THR A 2 20.64 -20.43 12.20
CA THR A 2 21.38 -19.40 11.46
C THR A 2 20.53 -18.14 11.32
N VAL A 3 21.16 -16.97 11.23
CA VAL A 3 20.48 -15.69 11.02
C VAL A 3 19.57 -15.74 9.78
N GLY A 4 20.08 -16.31 8.68
CA GLY A 4 19.30 -16.49 7.46
C GLY A 4 18.05 -17.34 7.68
N GLY A 5 18.16 -18.44 8.45
CA GLY A 5 17.00 -19.27 8.81
C GLY A 5 15.97 -18.53 9.65
N ALA A 6 16.39 -17.70 10.60
CA ALA A 6 15.49 -16.86 11.40
C ALA A 6 14.74 -15.83 10.53
N LEU A 7 15.41 -15.22 9.56
CA LEU A 7 14.83 -14.28 8.63
C LEU A 7 13.81 -14.93 7.67
N ILE A 8 14.08 -16.16 7.19
CA ILE A 8 13.15 -16.91 6.37
C ILE A 8 11.90 -17.30 7.19
N LEU A 9 12.11 -17.78 8.44
CA LEU A 9 11.00 -18.09 9.34
C LEU A 9 10.15 -16.86 9.63
N TYR A 10 10.77 -15.70 9.90
CA TYR A 10 10.09 -14.42 10.04
C TYR A 10 9.25 -14.07 8.81
N ALA A 11 9.86 -14.10 7.61
CA ALA A 11 9.18 -13.78 6.36
C ALA A 11 7.95 -14.69 6.13
N THR A 12 8.10 -16.00 6.39
CA THR A 12 7.03 -16.98 6.28
C THR A 12 5.91 -16.72 7.30
N ALA A 13 6.28 -16.51 8.57
CA ALA A 13 5.32 -16.21 9.62
C ALA A 13 4.52 -14.94 9.35
N VAL A 14 5.19 -13.83 8.99
CA VAL A 14 4.52 -12.57 8.66
C VAL A 14 3.67 -12.70 7.40
N GLY A 15 4.17 -13.37 6.36
CA GLY A 15 3.45 -13.56 5.10
C GLY A 15 2.17 -14.37 5.23
N LEU A 16 2.17 -15.41 6.06
CA LEU A 16 1.03 -16.30 6.27
C LEU A 16 0.13 -15.86 7.43
N ALA A 17 0.71 -15.73 8.63
CA ALA A 17 -0.05 -15.37 9.82
C ALA A 17 -0.55 -13.93 9.78
N GLY A 18 0.22 -13.00 9.16
CA GLY A 18 -0.19 -11.62 8.95
C GLY A 18 -1.46 -11.51 8.11
N ALA A 19 -1.61 -12.33 7.06
CA ALA A 19 -2.84 -12.36 6.27
C ALA A 19 -4.06 -12.72 7.12
N VAL A 20 -3.95 -13.73 7.98
CA VAL A 20 -5.03 -14.15 8.89
C VAL A 20 -5.26 -13.12 9.99
N GLY A 21 -4.19 -12.59 10.59
CA GLY A 21 -4.24 -11.60 11.65
C GLY A 21 -4.97 -10.33 11.20
N PHE A 22 -4.62 -9.77 10.04
CA PHE A 22 -5.28 -8.58 9.51
C PHE A 22 -6.72 -8.83 9.03
N ARG A 23 -7.09 -10.08 8.68
CA ARG A 23 -8.50 -10.41 8.38
C ARG A 23 -9.39 -10.35 9.62
N ARG A 24 -8.87 -10.78 10.75
CA ARG A 24 -9.61 -10.86 12.03
C ARG A 24 -9.53 -9.56 12.84
N ALA A 25 -8.56 -8.71 12.56
CA ALA A 25 -8.33 -7.49 13.32
C ALA A 25 -9.39 -6.42 13.00
N LEU A 26 -10.06 -5.93 14.04
CA LEU A 26 -11.02 -4.82 13.93
C LEU A 26 -10.40 -3.44 14.20
N TRP A 27 -9.22 -3.40 14.82
CA TRP A 27 -8.58 -2.13 15.17
C TRP A 27 -8.19 -1.27 13.94
N PRO A 28 -7.82 -1.83 12.75
CA PRO A 28 -7.54 -1.00 11.59
C PRO A 28 -8.74 -0.16 11.13
N LEU A 29 -9.95 -0.66 11.41
CA LEU A 29 -11.18 0.09 11.12
C LEU A 29 -11.37 1.30 12.06
N ARG A 30 -10.73 1.31 13.23
CA ARG A 30 -10.77 2.43 14.19
C ARG A 30 -9.68 3.47 13.96
N ALA A 31 -8.64 3.12 13.23
CA ALA A 31 -7.52 3.98 12.84
C ALA A 31 -7.05 3.62 11.42
N PRO A 32 -7.81 3.99 10.36
CA PRO A 32 -7.59 3.48 9.00
C PRO A 32 -6.18 3.76 8.47
N ARG A 33 -5.68 4.97 8.68
CA ARG A 33 -4.32 5.34 8.24
C ARG A 33 -3.23 4.51 8.93
N LEU A 34 -3.37 4.28 10.24
CA LEU A 34 -2.43 3.43 10.98
C LEU A 34 -2.56 1.97 10.56
N GLY A 35 -3.78 1.50 10.29
CA GLY A 35 -4.03 0.19 9.73
C GLY A 35 -3.36 -0.02 8.37
N ALA A 36 -3.47 0.96 7.47
CA ALA A 36 -2.81 0.92 6.18
C ALA A 36 -1.27 0.89 6.32
N ALA A 37 -0.72 1.69 7.26
CA ALA A 37 0.70 1.66 7.58
C ALA A 37 1.15 0.29 8.08
N ALA A 38 0.39 -0.34 8.97
CA ALA A 38 0.69 -1.66 9.50
C ALA A 38 0.69 -2.74 8.43
N VAL A 39 -0.32 -2.74 7.55
CA VAL A 39 -0.37 -3.68 6.41
C VAL A 39 0.85 -3.51 5.50
N LEU A 40 1.22 -2.27 5.17
CA LEU A 40 2.39 -1.98 4.34
C LEU A 40 3.70 -2.35 5.02
N ALA A 41 3.88 -2.02 6.30
CA ALA A 41 5.06 -2.38 7.07
C ALA A 41 5.26 -3.89 7.10
N ALA A 42 4.21 -4.65 7.44
CA ALA A 42 4.24 -6.11 7.43
C ALA A 42 4.51 -6.66 6.01
N ALA A 43 3.85 -6.12 4.98
CA ALA A 43 4.03 -6.60 3.61
C ALA A 43 5.45 -6.34 3.08
N TRP A 44 6.02 -5.14 3.32
CA TRP A 44 7.37 -4.82 2.89
C TRP A 44 8.47 -5.49 3.72
N SER A 45 8.22 -5.83 4.99
CA SER A 45 9.19 -6.55 5.81
C SER A 45 9.51 -7.95 5.27
N VAL A 46 8.57 -8.59 4.54
CA VAL A 46 8.77 -9.92 3.94
C VAL A 46 9.87 -9.92 2.88
N PRO A 47 9.80 -9.14 1.78
CA PRO A 47 10.86 -9.14 0.77
C PRO A 47 12.19 -8.63 1.34
N VAL A 48 12.16 -7.68 2.28
CA VAL A 48 13.38 -7.20 2.96
C VAL A 48 14.03 -8.34 3.73
N ALA A 49 13.26 -9.12 4.50
CA ALA A 49 13.78 -10.26 5.26
C ALA A 49 14.38 -11.34 4.33
N LEU A 50 13.75 -11.62 3.17
CA LEU A 50 14.26 -12.60 2.21
C LEU A 50 15.58 -12.15 1.55
N VAL A 51 15.69 -10.87 1.20
CA VAL A 51 16.96 -10.31 0.68
C VAL A 51 18.06 -10.40 1.75
N LEU A 52 17.76 -9.98 2.98
CA LEU A 52 18.73 -10.04 4.07
C LEU A 52 19.09 -11.49 4.43
N ALA A 53 18.14 -12.42 4.36
CA ALA A 53 18.41 -13.84 4.60
C ALA A 53 19.50 -14.39 3.67
N GLY A 54 19.41 -14.11 2.38
CA GLY A 54 20.44 -14.52 1.43
C GLY A 54 21.76 -13.76 1.59
N MET A 55 21.69 -12.46 1.92
CA MET A 55 22.88 -11.66 2.17
C MET A 55 23.66 -12.12 3.41
N THR A 56 22.99 -12.46 4.51
CA THR A 56 23.67 -12.88 5.77
C THR A 56 24.36 -14.22 5.67
N ILE A 57 24.11 -15.01 4.63
CA ILE A 57 24.86 -16.23 4.34
C ILE A 57 26.30 -15.90 3.85
N ILE A 58 26.45 -14.80 3.11
CA ILE A 58 27.72 -14.38 2.49
C ILE A 58 28.44 -13.37 3.37
N LEU A 59 27.68 -12.37 3.87
CA LEU A 59 28.20 -11.28 4.68
C LEU A 59 28.18 -11.66 6.16
N PRO A 60 29.35 -11.80 6.82
CA PRO A 60 29.37 -11.97 8.27
C PRO A 60 28.79 -10.70 8.90
N PRO A 61 27.92 -10.81 9.91
CA PRO A 61 27.35 -9.65 10.59
C PRO A 61 28.41 -8.67 11.12
N SER A 62 29.57 -9.17 11.58
CA SER A 62 30.72 -8.37 12.04
C SER A 62 31.32 -7.49 10.94
N ALA A 63 31.19 -7.85 9.69
CA ALA A 63 31.74 -7.08 8.57
C ALA A 63 30.88 -5.85 8.19
N LEU A 64 29.65 -5.74 8.69
CA LEU A 64 28.80 -4.57 8.44
C LEU A 64 29.36 -3.28 9.08
N PHE A 65 30.24 -3.40 10.07
CA PHE A 65 30.88 -2.28 10.76
C PHE A 65 32.37 -2.15 10.38
N ALA A 66 32.85 -2.91 9.40
CA ALA A 66 34.23 -2.86 8.92
C ALA A 66 34.37 -1.92 7.72
N ASP A 67 35.59 -1.46 7.46
CA ASP A 67 35.86 -0.76 6.19
C ASP A 67 35.67 -1.70 4.98
N VAL A 68 35.54 -1.10 3.79
CA VAL A 68 35.25 -1.84 2.54
C VAL A 68 36.30 -2.94 2.27
N GLY A 69 37.56 -2.71 2.59
CA GLY A 69 38.63 -3.70 2.36
C GLY A 69 38.48 -4.94 3.25
N ARG A 70 38.20 -4.75 4.54
CA ARG A 70 37.93 -5.84 5.49
C ARG A 70 36.62 -6.56 5.14
N LEU A 71 35.60 -5.81 4.68
CA LEU A 71 34.36 -6.40 4.22
C LEU A 71 34.59 -7.35 3.04
N VAL A 72 35.29 -6.91 2.00
CA VAL A 72 35.62 -7.72 0.82
C VAL A 72 36.46 -8.93 1.21
N GLY A 73 37.52 -8.73 2.06
CA GLY A 73 38.34 -9.82 2.55
C GLY A 73 37.56 -10.89 3.32
N ALA A 74 36.68 -10.47 4.25
CA ALA A 74 35.86 -11.38 5.02
C ALA A 74 34.86 -12.15 4.13
N CYS A 75 34.28 -11.49 3.12
CA CYS A 75 33.41 -12.13 2.13
C CYS A 75 34.16 -13.20 1.32
N LEU A 76 35.37 -12.89 0.85
CA LEU A 76 36.19 -13.84 0.07
C LEU A 76 36.59 -15.07 0.89
N VAL A 77 37.03 -14.87 2.14
CA VAL A 77 37.37 -15.97 3.04
C VAL A 77 36.15 -16.87 3.30
N ARG A 78 35.03 -16.32 3.62
CA ARG A 78 33.79 -17.10 3.84
C ARG A 78 33.32 -17.80 2.57
N LEU A 79 33.39 -17.12 1.44
CA LEU A 79 33.00 -17.70 0.15
C LEU A 79 33.90 -18.93 -0.15
N ARG A 80 35.22 -18.79 -0.03
CA ARG A 80 36.19 -19.91 -0.20
C ARG A 80 35.90 -21.06 0.76
N ALA A 81 35.67 -20.77 2.04
CA ALA A 81 35.38 -21.80 3.04
C ALA A 81 34.04 -22.52 2.74
N ALA A 82 33.01 -21.79 2.33
CA ALA A 82 31.71 -22.37 1.97
C ALA A 82 31.78 -23.23 0.70
N TYR A 83 32.50 -22.79 -0.32
CA TYR A 83 32.69 -23.58 -1.54
C TYR A 83 33.70 -24.73 -1.38
N GLY A 84 34.36 -24.81 -0.24
CA GLY A 84 35.19 -25.96 0.13
C GLY A 84 34.45 -27.26 0.43
N THR A 85 33.10 -27.18 0.62
CA THR A 85 32.25 -28.34 0.82
C THR A 85 31.02 -28.27 -0.10
N PRO A 86 30.54 -29.40 -0.66
CA PRO A 86 29.37 -29.41 -1.53
C PRO A 86 28.09 -28.86 -0.85
N ALA A 87 27.89 -29.17 0.44
CA ALA A 87 26.75 -28.67 1.22
C ALA A 87 26.85 -27.15 1.45
N GLY A 88 28.03 -26.63 1.77
CA GLY A 88 28.25 -25.20 1.93
C GLY A 88 28.06 -24.42 0.64
N ALA A 89 28.59 -24.93 -0.47
CA ALA A 89 28.36 -24.36 -1.79
C ALA A 89 26.87 -24.30 -2.14
N GLY A 90 26.12 -25.36 -1.87
CA GLY A 90 24.67 -25.39 -2.09
C GLY A 90 23.92 -24.34 -1.28
N ILE A 91 24.24 -24.16 0.01
CA ILE A 91 23.60 -23.18 0.89
C ILE A 91 23.89 -21.75 0.42
N VAL A 92 25.15 -21.44 0.09
CA VAL A 92 25.54 -20.10 -0.40
C VAL A 92 24.83 -19.80 -1.72
N THR A 93 24.85 -20.72 -2.67
CA THR A 93 24.19 -20.55 -3.95
C THR A 93 22.68 -20.34 -3.79
N ALA A 94 22.00 -21.13 -2.95
CA ALA A 94 20.58 -20.98 -2.67
C ALA A 94 20.27 -19.59 -2.06
N GLY A 95 21.10 -19.10 -1.13
CA GLY A 95 20.94 -17.77 -0.55
C GLY A 95 21.11 -16.64 -1.58
N GLN A 96 22.12 -16.76 -2.46
CA GLN A 96 22.34 -15.80 -3.56
C GLN A 96 21.15 -15.79 -4.52
N VAL A 97 20.70 -16.95 -4.96
CA VAL A 97 19.53 -17.11 -5.85
C VAL A 97 18.30 -16.47 -5.21
N LEU A 98 18.06 -16.72 -3.91
CA LEU A 98 16.93 -16.12 -3.19
C LEU A 98 16.99 -14.60 -3.19
N SER A 99 18.14 -13.99 -2.88
CA SER A 99 18.28 -12.53 -2.87
C SER A 99 18.14 -11.94 -4.26
N VAL A 100 18.84 -12.50 -5.26
CA VAL A 100 18.80 -12.01 -6.65
C VAL A 100 17.40 -12.16 -7.24
N ALA A 101 16.76 -13.31 -7.02
CA ALA A 101 15.38 -13.53 -7.47
C ALA A 101 14.40 -12.55 -6.82
N THR A 102 14.53 -12.29 -5.51
CA THR A 102 13.68 -11.32 -4.80
C THR A 102 13.88 -9.90 -5.34
N LEU A 103 15.13 -9.46 -5.50
CA LEU A 103 15.44 -8.14 -6.06
C LEU A 103 14.98 -8.03 -7.52
N GLY A 104 15.20 -9.05 -8.33
CA GLY A 104 14.74 -9.12 -9.72
C GLY A 104 13.21 -9.04 -9.82
N ARG A 105 12.49 -9.72 -8.95
CA ARG A 105 11.02 -9.64 -8.85
C ARG A 105 10.54 -8.24 -8.47
N ILE A 106 11.21 -7.58 -7.53
CA ILE A 106 10.90 -6.20 -7.15
C ILE A 106 11.17 -5.25 -8.32
N ALA A 107 12.32 -5.36 -8.98
CA ALA A 107 12.67 -4.53 -10.13
C ALA A 107 11.66 -4.72 -11.29
N TRP A 108 11.30 -5.97 -11.58
CA TRP A 108 10.27 -6.28 -12.58
C TRP A 108 8.90 -5.70 -12.20
N ALA A 109 8.49 -5.81 -10.93
CA ALA A 109 7.26 -5.22 -10.43
C ALA A 109 7.26 -3.69 -10.59
N ILE A 110 8.38 -3.02 -10.28
CA ILE A 110 8.54 -1.58 -10.48
C ILE A 110 8.35 -1.21 -11.96
N GLY A 111 9.03 -1.92 -12.86
CA GLY A 111 8.90 -1.70 -14.31
C GLY A 111 7.46 -1.92 -14.79
N ARG A 112 6.85 -3.05 -14.45
CA ARG A 112 5.50 -3.42 -14.87
C ARG A 112 4.42 -2.47 -14.33
N VAL A 113 4.42 -2.21 -13.02
CA VAL A 113 3.45 -1.31 -12.38
C VAL A 113 3.68 0.14 -12.85
N GLY A 114 4.94 0.55 -12.96
CA GLY A 114 5.32 1.86 -13.47
C GLY A 114 4.84 2.09 -14.91
N HIS A 115 5.07 1.13 -15.80
CA HIS A 115 4.64 1.18 -17.20
C HIS A 115 3.10 1.27 -17.30
N ARG A 116 2.36 0.38 -16.63
CA ARG A 116 0.89 0.41 -16.60
C ARG A 116 0.37 1.78 -16.16
N ARG A 117 0.84 2.28 -15.01
CA ARG A 117 0.42 3.59 -14.48
C ARG A 117 0.81 4.76 -15.39
N HIS A 118 1.95 4.68 -16.06
CA HIS A 118 2.37 5.72 -17.00
C HIS A 118 1.44 5.79 -18.21
N THR A 119 1.13 4.64 -18.81
CA THR A 119 0.21 4.53 -19.96
C THR A 119 -1.20 5.02 -19.59
N GLU A 120 -1.70 4.59 -18.44
CA GLU A 120 -2.99 5.01 -17.91
C GLU A 120 -3.06 6.52 -17.67
N ARG A 121 -2.03 7.09 -17.03
CA ARG A 121 -1.94 8.56 -16.83
C ARG A 121 -1.84 9.34 -18.12
N ARG A 122 -1.17 8.82 -19.14
CA ARG A 122 -1.10 9.45 -20.46
C ARG A 122 -2.47 9.50 -21.13
N ARG A 123 -3.19 8.37 -21.16
CA ARG A 123 -4.56 8.28 -21.68
C ARG A 123 -5.48 9.26 -20.97
N HIS A 124 -5.43 9.27 -19.65
CA HIS A 124 -6.25 10.15 -18.84
C HIS A 124 -5.98 11.64 -19.10
N ARG A 125 -4.70 12.06 -19.14
CA ARG A 125 -4.35 13.45 -19.46
C ARG A 125 -4.85 13.86 -20.83
N LEU A 126 -4.84 12.96 -21.79
CA LEU A 126 -5.37 13.23 -23.12
C LEU A 126 -6.89 13.48 -23.05
N LEU A 127 -7.64 12.63 -22.36
CA LEU A 127 -9.08 12.81 -22.16
C LEU A 127 -9.40 14.13 -21.47
N VAL A 128 -8.71 14.47 -20.37
CA VAL A 128 -8.91 15.72 -19.65
C VAL A 128 -8.57 16.93 -20.51
N ARG A 129 -7.57 16.86 -21.40
CA ARG A 129 -7.23 17.95 -22.33
C ARG A 129 -8.24 18.14 -23.44
N LEU A 130 -8.85 17.03 -23.92
CA LEU A 130 -9.79 17.08 -25.05
C LEU A 130 -11.22 17.42 -24.62
N ALA A 131 -11.65 16.94 -23.44
CA ALA A 131 -13.04 17.04 -22.98
C ALA A 131 -13.18 17.74 -21.62
N GLY A 132 -12.10 18.19 -21.01
CA GLY A 132 -12.12 18.88 -19.72
C GLY A 132 -12.20 20.40 -19.87
N GLY A 133 -13.13 21.02 -19.14
CA GLY A 133 -13.28 22.45 -19.00
C GLY A 133 -13.14 22.88 -17.55
N ARG A 134 -12.84 24.17 -17.30
CA ARG A 134 -12.93 24.75 -15.97
C ARG A 134 -14.21 25.59 -15.88
N ARG A 135 -15.03 25.30 -14.89
CA ARG A 135 -16.19 26.13 -14.55
C ARG A 135 -15.83 27.00 -13.36
N PRO A 136 -16.18 28.31 -13.36
CA PRO A 136 -15.85 29.23 -12.26
C PRO A 136 -16.45 28.83 -10.91
N ASP A 137 -17.59 28.17 -10.94
CA ASP A 137 -18.39 27.71 -9.79
C ASP A 137 -17.91 26.39 -9.19
N VAL A 138 -17.04 25.63 -9.88
CA VAL A 138 -16.56 24.30 -9.43
C VAL A 138 -15.03 24.31 -9.31
N PRO A 139 -14.47 24.12 -8.08
CA PRO A 139 -13.02 24.12 -7.86
C PRO A 139 -12.39 22.76 -8.29
N ALA A 140 -12.75 22.29 -9.48
CA ALA A 140 -12.28 21.06 -10.10
C ALA A 140 -12.33 21.19 -11.64
N VAL A 141 -11.66 20.27 -12.32
CA VAL A 141 -11.82 20.15 -13.78
C VAL A 141 -13.13 19.42 -14.05
N VAL A 142 -14.02 20.05 -14.81
CA VAL A 142 -15.29 19.43 -15.22
C VAL A 142 -15.08 18.72 -16.56
N LEU A 143 -15.37 17.43 -16.59
CA LEU A 143 -15.35 16.62 -17.81
C LEU A 143 -16.77 16.55 -18.35
N ASP A 144 -16.99 16.95 -19.59
CA ASP A 144 -18.30 16.85 -20.22
C ASP A 144 -18.63 15.37 -20.51
N CYS A 145 -19.39 14.79 -19.58
CA CYS A 145 -19.80 13.39 -19.59
C CYS A 145 -21.06 13.23 -18.74
N PRO A 146 -22.15 12.64 -19.28
CA PRO A 146 -23.40 12.46 -18.55
C PRO A 146 -23.31 11.43 -17.42
N GLY A 147 -22.32 10.55 -17.44
CA GLY A 147 -22.07 9.60 -16.34
C GLY A 147 -21.62 10.31 -15.07
N THR A 148 -22.00 9.79 -13.91
CA THR A 148 -21.71 10.37 -12.61
C THR A 148 -20.39 9.84 -12.07
N ALA A 149 -19.34 10.69 -12.06
CA ALA A 149 -18.04 10.32 -11.50
C ALA A 149 -17.30 11.55 -10.93
N ALA A 150 -16.52 11.31 -9.88
CA ALA A 150 -15.52 12.23 -9.38
C ALA A 150 -14.27 11.43 -9.02
N TYR A 151 -13.09 12.00 -9.26
CA TYR A 151 -11.82 11.33 -8.98
C TYR A 151 -10.64 12.28 -8.93
N SER A 152 -9.60 11.85 -8.25
CA SER A 152 -8.35 12.60 -8.12
C SER A 152 -7.25 12.03 -9.02
N VAL A 153 -6.53 12.92 -9.70
CA VAL A 153 -5.38 12.60 -10.57
C VAL A 153 -4.10 13.06 -9.90
N ALA A 154 -3.32 12.11 -9.42
CA ALA A 154 -2.03 12.40 -8.83
C ALA A 154 -0.94 12.59 -9.90
N GLY A 155 -0.04 13.56 -9.70
CA GLY A 155 1.06 13.82 -10.62
C GLY A 155 1.86 15.07 -10.26
N ARG A 156 2.58 15.62 -11.24
CA ARG A 156 3.31 16.90 -11.08
C ARG A 156 2.34 18.09 -10.89
N ARG A 157 1.16 18.00 -11.49
CA ARG A 157 0.03 18.91 -11.29
C ARG A 157 -1.15 18.03 -10.85
N PRO A 158 -1.37 17.88 -9.54
CA PRO A 158 -2.49 17.10 -9.03
C PRO A 158 -3.78 17.87 -9.27
N GLU A 159 -4.81 17.18 -9.76
CA GLU A 159 -6.10 17.78 -10.11
C GLU A 159 -7.23 16.86 -9.63
N VAL A 160 -8.35 17.47 -9.25
CA VAL A 160 -9.62 16.75 -9.06
C VAL A 160 -10.44 16.95 -10.31
N VAL A 161 -11.05 15.87 -10.77
CA VAL A 161 -11.90 15.85 -11.95
C VAL A 161 -13.30 15.40 -11.52
N VAL A 162 -14.32 16.08 -12.02
CA VAL A 162 -15.73 15.74 -11.81
C VAL A 162 -16.45 15.76 -13.15
N THR A 163 -17.39 14.87 -13.36
CA THR A 163 -18.19 14.87 -14.60
C THR A 163 -19.35 15.87 -14.52
N SER A 164 -19.81 16.35 -15.68
CA SER A 164 -21.02 17.20 -15.76
C SER A 164 -22.23 16.50 -15.12
N GLY A 165 -22.42 15.20 -15.36
CA GLY A 165 -23.51 14.44 -14.74
C GLY A 165 -23.42 14.36 -13.21
N ALA A 166 -22.21 14.40 -12.62
CA ALA A 166 -22.07 14.47 -11.16
C ALA A 166 -22.37 15.88 -10.62
N VAL A 167 -22.00 16.93 -11.35
CA VAL A 167 -22.32 18.32 -10.98
C VAL A 167 -23.82 18.56 -11.03
N ASP A 168 -24.49 18.02 -12.04
CA ASP A 168 -25.95 18.18 -12.22
C ASP A 168 -26.76 17.34 -11.21
N LEU A 169 -26.24 16.19 -10.78
CA LEU A 169 -26.89 15.29 -9.83
C LEU A 169 -26.80 15.77 -8.38
N LEU A 170 -25.61 16.27 -7.99
CA LEU A 170 -25.29 16.55 -6.59
C LEU A 170 -25.70 17.97 -6.19
N THR A 171 -26.27 18.11 -4.99
CA THR A 171 -26.45 19.46 -4.40
C THR A 171 -25.09 20.08 -4.09
N GLY A 172 -25.01 21.41 -4.00
CA GLY A 172 -23.77 22.12 -3.69
C GLY A 172 -23.01 21.56 -2.47
N PRO A 173 -23.66 21.33 -1.30
CA PRO A 173 -23.04 20.70 -0.15
C PRO A 173 -22.52 19.27 -0.43
N GLN A 174 -23.27 18.46 -1.19
CA GLN A 174 -22.86 17.11 -1.56
C GLN A 174 -21.65 17.12 -2.50
N LEU A 175 -21.66 17.98 -3.50
CA LEU A 175 -20.51 18.17 -4.39
C LEU A 175 -19.27 18.61 -3.60
N GLY A 176 -19.42 19.56 -2.68
CA GLY A 176 -18.35 19.98 -1.76
C GLY A 176 -17.77 18.83 -0.96
N ALA A 177 -18.62 17.95 -0.42
CA ALA A 177 -18.19 16.76 0.33
C ALA A 177 -17.41 15.75 -0.54
N VAL A 178 -17.88 15.50 -1.78
CA VAL A 178 -17.18 14.64 -2.75
C VAL A 178 -15.82 15.24 -3.14
N LEU A 179 -15.77 16.52 -3.44
CA LEU A 179 -14.51 17.19 -3.76
C LEU A 179 -13.53 17.18 -2.57
N ALA A 180 -14.01 17.31 -1.33
CA ALA A 180 -13.19 17.20 -0.13
C ALA A 180 -12.61 15.79 0.03
N HIS A 181 -13.39 14.74 -0.28
CA HIS A 181 -12.94 13.35 -0.31
C HIS A 181 -11.80 13.17 -1.33
N GLU A 182 -11.96 13.66 -2.56
CA GLU A 182 -10.94 13.56 -3.60
C GLU A 182 -9.68 14.37 -3.26
N HIS A 183 -9.84 15.56 -2.68
CA HIS A 183 -8.70 16.34 -2.18
C HIS A 183 -7.97 15.65 -1.03
N ALA A 184 -8.67 14.87 -0.19
CA ALA A 184 -8.02 14.07 0.85
C ALA A 184 -7.07 13.03 0.24
N HIS A 185 -7.46 12.35 -0.85
CA HIS A 185 -6.58 11.43 -1.57
C HIS A 185 -5.31 12.10 -2.06
N LEU A 186 -5.39 13.33 -2.58
CA LEU A 186 -4.23 14.08 -3.06
C LEU A 186 -3.34 14.55 -1.91
N ARG A 187 -3.91 15.26 -0.93
CA ARG A 187 -3.18 15.85 0.20
C ARG A 187 -2.49 14.79 1.07
N ARG A 188 -3.16 13.66 1.31
CA ARG A 188 -2.65 12.55 2.12
C ARG A 188 -1.80 11.58 1.30
N ARG A 189 -1.61 11.85 -0.01
CA ARG A 189 -0.78 11.09 -0.93
C ARG A 189 -1.16 9.61 -0.98
N HIS A 190 -2.46 9.30 -0.93
CA HIS A 190 -2.99 7.93 -0.94
C HIS A 190 -2.49 7.12 -2.14
N HIS A 191 -2.25 7.78 -3.28
CA HIS A 191 -1.67 7.15 -4.47
C HIS A 191 -0.29 6.51 -4.24
N ARG A 192 0.52 7.01 -3.28
CA ARG A 192 1.83 6.42 -2.93
C ARG A 192 1.65 5.13 -2.13
N TRP A 193 0.70 5.12 -1.20
CA TRP A 193 0.37 3.95 -0.39
C TRP A 193 -0.21 2.84 -1.27
N ALA A 194 -1.14 3.18 -2.17
CA ALA A 194 -1.68 2.26 -3.17
C ALA A 194 -0.61 1.73 -4.14
N LEU A 195 0.38 2.57 -4.51
CA LEU A 195 1.53 2.14 -5.30
C LEU A 195 2.38 1.13 -4.53
N ALA A 196 2.73 1.44 -3.28
CA ALA A 196 3.54 0.54 -2.44
C ALA A 196 2.86 -0.83 -2.26
N ALA A 197 1.54 -0.84 -2.03
CA ALA A 197 0.77 -2.08 -1.94
C ALA A 197 0.75 -2.87 -3.27
N ALA A 198 0.58 -2.18 -4.40
CA ALA A 198 0.59 -2.81 -5.71
C ALA A 198 1.95 -3.44 -6.06
N LEU A 199 3.05 -2.77 -5.68
CA LEU A 199 4.41 -3.25 -5.93
C LEU A 199 4.69 -4.57 -5.20
N VAL A 200 4.36 -4.68 -3.92
CA VAL A 200 4.59 -5.93 -3.16
C VAL A 200 3.71 -7.07 -3.66
N ALA A 201 2.46 -6.79 -4.02
CA ALA A 201 1.56 -7.79 -4.58
C ALA A 201 2.03 -8.31 -5.94
N GLU A 202 2.53 -7.43 -6.81
CA GLU A 202 3.08 -7.80 -8.11
C GLU A 202 4.40 -8.56 -7.96
N ALA A 203 5.25 -8.16 -6.98
CA ALA A 203 6.53 -8.82 -6.74
C ALA A 203 6.35 -10.26 -6.22
N MET A 204 5.41 -10.49 -5.30
CA MET A 204 5.22 -11.79 -4.64
C MET A 204 3.74 -12.19 -4.52
N PRO A 205 3.05 -12.49 -5.63
CA PRO A 205 1.61 -12.78 -5.62
C PRO A 205 1.23 -14.07 -4.90
N VAL A 206 2.19 -14.96 -4.70
CA VAL A 206 1.98 -16.25 -3.99
C VAL A 206 1.88 -16.07 -2.47
N VAL A 207 2.39 -14.96 -1.92
CA VAL A 207 2.33 -14.69 -0.48
C VAL A 207 0.97 -14.05 -0.14
N PRO A 208 0.13 -14.69 0.68
CA PRO A 208 -1.25 -14.24 0.91
C PRO A 208 -1.37 -12.80 1.41
N LEU A 209 -0.54 -12.38 2.39
CA LEU A 209 -0.54 -11.01 2.90
C LEU A 209 -0.26 -9.98 1.78
N LEU A 210 0.74 -10.25 0.94
CA LEU A 210 1.18 -9.34 -0.11
C LEU A 210 0.14 -9.25 -1.23
N ARG A 211 -0.44 -10.39 -1.61
CA ARG A 211 -1.53 -10.45 -2.60
C ARG A 211 -2.76 -9.65 -2.17
N GLU A 212 -3.10 -9.67 -0.89
CA GLU A 212 -4.26 -8.97 -0.34
C GLU A 212 -3.98 -7.49 0.00
N ALA A 213 -2.72 -7.08 0.09
CA ALA A 213 -2.32 -5.74 0.48
C ALA A 213 -3.02 -4.62 -0.33
N PRO A 214 -3.14 -4.67 -1.68
CA PRO A 214 -3.79 -3.62 -2.44
C PRO A 214 -5.26 -3.41 -2.04
N THR A 215 -6.02 -4.48 -1.90
CA THR A 215 -7.44 -4.42 -1.53
C THR A 215 -7.62 -3.88 -0.10
N ARG A 216 -6.79 -4.34 0.84
CA ARG A 216 -6.86 -3.91 2.24
C ARG A 216 -6.46 -2.47 2.41
N VAL A 217 -5.32 -2.09 1.85
CA VAL A 217 -4.82 -0.71 1.90
C VAL A 217 -5.81 0.21 1.20
N GLY A 218 -6.31 -0.13 0.00
CA GLY A 218 -7.31 0.65 -0.72
C GLY A 218 -8.53 0.94 0.14
N ARG A 219 -9.14 -0.10 0.75
CA ARG A 219 -10.30 0.06 1.63
C ARG A 219 -10.03 0.99 2.82
N LEU A 220 -8.85 0.89 3.43
CA LEU A 220 -8.48 1.74 4.57
C LEU A 220 -8.24 3.20 4.14
N LEU A 221 -7.71 3.42 2.95
CA LEU A 221 -7.52 4.76 2.39
C LEU A 221 -8.85 5.44 2.03
N GLU A 222 -9.85 4.66 1.55
CA GLU A 222 -11.22 5.16 1.36
C GLU A 222 -11.83 5.61 2.68
N MET A 223 -11.68 4.80 3.75
CA MET A 223 -12.17 5.16 5.08
C MET A 223 -11.48 6.42 5.64
N ASP A 224 -10.17 6.59 5.39
CA ASP A 224 -9.41 7.78 5.80
C ASP A 224 -9.87 9.03 5.05
N ALA A 225 -10.21 8.91 3.76
CA ALA A 225 -10.77 10.00 2.94
C ALA A 225 -12.20 10.36 3.37
N ASP A 226 -13.03 9.34 3.64
CA ASP A 226 -14.40 9.52 4.14
C ASP A 226 -14.41 10.25 5.49
N GLU A 227 -13.54 9.86 6.45
CA GLU A 227 -13.43 10.56 7.74
C GLU A 227 -13.05 12.03 7.58
N HIS A 228 -12.16 12.31 6.63
CA HIS A 228 -11.74 13.68 6.37
C HIS A 228 -12.87 14.53 5.75
N ALA A 229 -13.58 14.00 4.76
CA ALA A 229 -14.69 14.68 4.11
C ALA A 229 -15.89 14.86 5.05
N ALA A 230 -16.24 13.82 5.83
CA ALA A 230 -17.31 13.90 6.81
C ALA A 230 -17.02 14.91 7.93
N GLY A 231 -15.75 15.05 8.33
CA GLY A 231 -15.34 16.03 9.34
C GLY A 231 -15.51 17.48 8.91
N GLY A 232 -15.40 17.77 7.59
CA GLY A 232 -15.55 19.12 7.07
C GLY A 232 -16.96 19.48 6.55
N HIS A 233 -17.69 18.48 6.04
CA HIS A 233 -18.99 18.70 5.35
C HIS A 233 -20.18 18.03 6.07
N GLY A 234 -19.92 17.28 7.12
CA GLY A 234 -20.93 16.53 7.87
C GLY A 234 -21.19 15.12 7.30
N PRO A 235 -21.41 14.14 8.21
CA PRO A 235 -21.54 12.73 7.82
C PRO A 235 -22.78 12.45 6.97
N ARG A 236 -23.90 13.13 7.23
CA ARG A 236 -25.15 12.95 6.46
C ARG A 236 -25.02 13.45 5.03
N VAL A 237 -24.32 14.54 4.81
CA VAL A 237 -24.10 15.14 3.49
C VAL A 237 -23.27 14.20 2.61
N LEU A 238 -22.15 13.69 3.16
CA LEU A 238 -21.29 12.74 2.45
C LEU A 238 -22.02 11.41 2.18
N ALA A 239 -22.75 10.88 3.16
CA ALA A 239 -23.53 9.66 2.99
C ALA A 239 -24.60 9.82 1.88
N GLY A 240 -25.30 10.95 1.87
CA GLY A 240 -26.28 11.28 0.83
C GLY A 240 -25.65 11.38 -0.56
N ALA A 241 -24.47 12.00 -0.67
CA ALA A 241 -23.72 12.06 -1.92
C ALA A 241 -23.34 10.67 -2.46
N LEU A 242 -22.82 9.79 -1.58
CA LEU A 242 -22.46 8.42 -1.95
C LEU A 242 -23.68 7.61 -2.45
N VAL A 243 -24.82 7.75 -1.77
CA VAL A 243 -26.07 7.11 -2.19
C VAL A 243 -26.53 7.65 -3.54
N ALA A 244 -26.56 8.97 -3.74
CA ALA A 244 -26.98 9.61 -4.98
C ALA A 244 -26.13 9.12 -6.17
N VAL A 245 -24.81 9.16 -6.06
CA VAL A 245 -23.87 8.70 -7.10
C VAL A 245 -24.10 7.23 -7.43
N THR A 246 -24.28 6.38 -6.41
CA THR A 246 -24.48 4.93 -6.62
C THR A 246 -25.83 4.63 -7.25
N SER A 247 -26.89 5.30 -6.82
CA SER A 247 -28.24 5.11 -7.35
C SER A 247 -28.40 5.55 -8.82
N ALA A 248 -27.60 6.54 -9.24
CA ALA A 248 -27.57 6.99 -10.63
C ALA A 248 -26.78 6.04 -11.56
N GLY A 249 -26.44 4.83 -11.11
CA GLY A 249 -25.61 3.91 -11.89
C GLY A 249 -24.18 4.43 -12.05
N GLY A 250 -23.82 5.46 -11.30
CA GLY A 250 -22.48 6.03 -11.25
C GLY A 250 -21.50 4.97 -10.73
N HIS A 251 -20.75 4.46 -11.64
CA HIS A 251 -19.53 3.77 -11.30
C HIS A 251 -18.56 4.87 -10.92
N THR A 252 -17.99 4.79 -9.73
CA THR A 252 -16.69 5.44 -9.51
C THR A 252 -15.80 4.87 -10.60
N VAL A 253 -15.61 5.65 -11.67
CA VAL A 253 -14.74 5.22 -12.76
C VAL A 253 -13.40 5.00 -12.12
N ALA A 254 -12.97 3.75 -12.07
CA ALA A 254 -11.62 3.39 -11.66
C ALA A 254 -10.68 4.06 -12.64
N VAL A 255 -10.28 5.30 -12.31
CA VAL A 255 -9.37 6.03 -13.16
C VAL A 255 -8.00 5.46 -12.94
N PRO A 256 -7.41 4.97 -14.03
CA PRO A 256 -6.07 4.47 -14.03
C PRO A 256 -5.10 5.49 -13.45
N GLY A 257 -4.47 5.19 -12.32
CA GLY A 257 -3.43 6.03 -11.69
C GLY A 257 -3.85 6.90 -10.50
N GLY A 258 -5.13 7.00 -10.17
CA GLY A 258 -5.60 7.42 -8.86
C GLY A 258 -5.55 6.24 -7.86
N ALA A 259 -5.74 6.50 -6.57
CA ALA A 259 -6.09 5.46 -5.61
C ALA A 259 -7.54 5.03 -5.92
N ALA A 260 -7.73 4.38 -7.07
CA ALA A 260 -9.00 3.78 -7.38
C ALA A 260 -9.22 2.65 -6.39
N PRO A 261 -10.42 2.54 -5.78
CA PRO A 261 -10.78 1.29 -5.13
C PRO A 261 -10.53 0.16 -6.13
N ALA A 262 -10.01 -0.95 -5.64
CA ALA A 262 -9.80 -2.16 -6.44
C ALA A 262 -11.16 -2.77 -6.80
N VAL A 263 -11.98 -2.05 -7.54
CA VAL A 263 -13.22 -2.47 -8.18
C VAL A 263 -12.88 -2.84 -9.61
N GLY A 264 -12.19 -3.93 -9.74
CA GLY A 264 -11.81 -4.56 -11.00
C GLY A 264 -11.82 -6.07 -10.88
N ARG A 265 -12.75 -6.62 -10.08
CA ARG A 265 -13.19 -8.00 -10.24
C ARG A 265 -14.63 -7.98 -10.75
N PRO A 266 -14.99 -8.85 -11.71
CA PRO A 266 -16.37 -9.05 -12.12
C PRO A 266 -17.12 -9.79 -10.99
N GLY A 267 -17.39 -9.09 -9.93
CA GLY A 267 -18.35 -9.45 -8.92
C GLY A 267 -19.47 -8.45 -9.06
N GLY A 268 -20.59 -8.92 -9.60
CA GLY A 268 -21.69 -8.12 -10.11
C GLY A 268 -22.13 -6.95 -9.22
N VAL A 269 -23.04 -6.15 -9.76
CA VAL A 269 -23.70 -4.95 -9.19
C VAL A 269 -24.04 -5.06 -7.69
N ALA A 270 -24.29 -6.27 -7.18
CA ALA A 270 -24.51 -6.58 -5.77
C ALA A 270 -23.30 -6.32 -4.86
N GLY A 271 -22.07 -6.52 -5.33
CA GLY A 271 -20.85 -6.30 -4.51
C GLY A 271 -20.50 -4.83 -4.32
N ALA A 272 -20.71 -4.01 -5.35
CA ALA A 272 -20.49 -2.56 -5.28
C ALA A 272 -21.48 -1.87 -4.33
N GLY A 273 -22.75 -2.28 -4.37
CA GLY A 273 -23.79 -1.77 -3.46
C GLY A 273 -23.51 -2.09 -1.99
N ALA A 274 -23.06 -3.31 -1.69
CA ALA A 274 -22.72 -3.71 -0.32
C ALA A 274 -21.53 -2.93 0.24
N GLU A 275 -20.54 -2.61 -0.57
CA GLU A 275 -19.37 -1.81 -0.17
C GLU A 275 -19.78 -0.37 0.14
N VAL A 276 -20.62 0.24 -0.70
CA VAL A 276 -21.15 1.59 -0.45
C VAL A 276 -22.02 1.63 0.80
N LEU A 277 -22.89 0.65 1.02
CA LEU A 277 -23.70 0.55 2.24
C LEU A 277 -22.81 0.43 3.50
N ALA A 278 -21.75 -0.35 3.45
CA ALA A 278 -20.79 -0.45 4.55
C ALA A 278 -20.09 0.89 4.84
N ARG A 279 -19.71 1.66 3.80
CA ARG A 279 -19.14 3.00 3.93
C ARG A 279 -20.16 3.97 4.53
N VAL A 280 -21.37 4.02 4.00
CA VAL A 280 -22.47 4.87 4.50
C VAL A 280 -22.76 4.56 5.98
N HIS A 281 -22.89 3.28 6.33
CA HIS A 281 -23.10 2.89 7.73
C HIS A 281 -21.96 3.37 8.63
N ARG A 282 -20.71 3.21 8.18
CA ARG A 282 -19.53 3.65 8.93
C ARG A 282 -19.45 5.18 9.07
N ILE A 283 -19.80 5.94 8.03
CA ILE A 283 -19.83 7.41 8.05
C ILE A 283 -20.88 7.91 9.06
N LEU A 284 -22.06 7.29 9.08
CA LEU A 284 -23.16 7.69 9.96
C LEU A 284 -22.96 7.20 11.40
N ARG A 285 -22.24 6.09 11.59
CA ARG A 285 -21.92 5.51 12.91
C ARG A 285 -20.43 5.19 12.97
N PRO A 286 -19.60 6.23 13.15
CA PRO A 286 -18.14 6.03 13.20
C PRO A 286 -17.79 5.19 14.41
N PRO A 287 -16.86 4.22 14.29
CA PRO A 287 -16.39 3.45 15.41
C PRO A 287 -15.60 4.34 16.38
N ASP A 288 -15.60 3.97 17.66
CA ASP A 288 -14.80 4.65 18.68
C ASP A 288 -13.33 4.69 18.27
N ARG A 289 -12.68 5.81 18.51
CA ARG A 289 -11.25 5.96 18.29
C ARG A 289 -10.45 5.00 19.16
N LEU A 290 -9.30 4.59 18.70
CA LEU A 290 -8.38 3.81 19.52
C LEU A 290 -7.97 4.62 20.76
N PRO A 291 -7.97 4.02 21.97
CA PRO A 291 -7.39 4.65 23.15
C PRO A 291 -5.93 5.02 22.89
N ARG A 292 -5.49 6.18 23.38
CA ARG A 292 -4.13 6.71 23.14
C ARG A 292 -3.02 5.69 23.40
N ARG A 293 -3.14 4.88 24.47
CA ARG A 293 -2.17 3.80 24.77
C ARG A 293 -2.13 2.74 23.67
N ARG A 294 -3.28 2.27 23.19
CA ARG A 294 -3.35 1.28 22.10
C ARG A 294 -2.84 1.86 20.79
N GLU A 295 -3.13 3.12 20.52
CA GLU A 295 -2.60 3.79 19.31
C GLU A 295 -1.07 3.89 19.35
N ALA A 296 -0.49 4.28 20.50
CA ALA A 296 0.96 4.33 20.69
C ALA A 296 1.62 2.95 20.56
N LEU A 297 1.04 1.91 21.18
CA LEU A 297 1.51 0.53 21.05
C LEU A 297 1.44 0.03 19.59
N THR A 298 0.37 0.37 18.88
CA THR A 298 0.23 -0.01 17.48
C THR A 298 1.24 0.73 16.59
N ARG A 299 1.52 2.01 16.85
CA ARG A 299 2.58 2.75 16.18
C ARG A 299 3.95 2.11 16.43
N ALA A 300 4.26 1.77 17.68
CA ALA A 300 5.49 1.06 18.03
C ALA A 300 5.59 -0.31 17.32
N ALA A 301 4.49 -1.07 17.25
CA ALA A 301 4.45 -2.33 16.54
C ALA A 301 4.68 -2.16 15.01
N VAL A 302 4.14 -1.10 14.41
CA VAL A 302 4.41 -0.78 12.98
C VAL A 302 5.90 -0.48 12.76
N VAL A 303 6.50 0.31 13.63
CA VAL A 303 7.95 0.58 13.59
C VAL A 303 8.74 -0.71 13.78
N ALA A 304 8.38 -1.50 14.79
CA ALA A 304 9.03 -2.80 15.05
C ALA A 304 8.97 -3.74 13.85
N LEU A 305 7.80 -3.87 13.20
CA LEU A 305 7.66 -4.68 11.98
C LEU A 305 8.55 -4.17 10.83
N THR A 306 8.71 -2.84 10.72
CA THR A 306 9.54 -2.25 9.66
C THR A 306 11.02 -2.52 9.89
N VAL A 307 11.50 -2.45 11.15
CA VAL A 307 12.92 -2.59 11.48
C VAL A 307 13.30 -4.03 11.85
N ALA A 308 12.34 -4.89 12.15
CA ALA A 308 12.60 -6.27 12.61
C ALA A 308 13.57 -7.06 11.71
N PRO A 309 13.44 -7.05 10.37
CA PRO A 309 14.39 -7.77 9.52
C PRO A 309 15.82 -7.26 9.67
N LEU A 310 16.02 -5.95 9.82
CA LEU A 310 17.33 -5.34 10.02
C LEU A 310 17.90 -5.71 11.39
N VAL A 311 17.07 -5.63 12.45
CA VAL A 311 17.48 -6.02 13.80
C VAL A 311 17.88 -7.49 13.84
N LEU A 312 17.08 -8.38 13.24
CA LEU A 312 17.40 -9.81 13.17
C LEU A 312 18.71 -10.08 12.40
N ALA A 313 18.96 -9.32 11.32
CA ALA A 313 20.18 -9.46 10.54
C ALA A 313 21.43 -8.97 11.30
N THR A 314 21.32 -7.93 12.11
CA THR A 314 22.47 -7.27 12.78
C THR A 314 22.67 -7.70 14.23
N ALA A 315 21.67 -8.27 14.90
CA ALA A 315 21.71 -8.64 16.30
C ALA A 315 22.96 -9.46 16.70
N PRO A 316 23.41 -10.50 15.95
CA PRO A 316 24.61 -11.24 16.32
C PRO A 316 25.90 -10.42 16.30
N ALA A 317 25.97 -9.41 15.41
CA ALA A 317 27.13 -8.51 15.37
C ALA A 317 27.15 -7.57 16.57
N VAL A 318 25.99 -7.07 16.95
CA VAL A 318 25.84 -6.19 18.13
C VAL A 318 26.18 -6.96 19.41
N VAL A 319 25.66 -8.19 19.55
CA VAL A 319 25.97 -9.05 20.70
C VAL A 319 27.46 -9.36 20.80
N ALA A 320 28.15 -9.59 19.67
CA ALA A 320 29.60 -9.86 19.63
C ALA A 320 30.46 -8.63 19.95
N LEU A 321 29.91 -7.42 19.95
CA LEU A 321 30.60 -6.17 20.28
C LEU A 321 30.31 -5.71 21.72
N LEU A 322 29.38 -6.34 22.40
CA LEU A 322 29.15 -6.09 23.84
C LEU A 322 30.20 -6.82 24.66
N PRO A 323 30.87 -6.15 25.62
CA PRO A 323 31.93 -6.72 26.47
C PRO A 323 31.44 -7.84 27.36
#